data_6b1ccfd6b2df316fd8301288d4cf98ad
#
_entry.id   6b1ccfd6b2df316fd8301288d4cf98ad
#
_cell.length_a   1.000
_cell.length_b   1.000
_cell.length_c   1.000
_cell.angle_alpha   90.00
_cell.angle_beta   90.00
_cell.angle_gamma   90.00
#
_symmetry.space_group_name_H-M   'P 1'
#
loop_
_entity.id
_entity.type
_entity.pdbx_description
1 polymer ?
#
loop_
_entity_poly.entity_id
_entity_poly.type
_entity_poly.pdbx_seq_one_letter_code
_entity_poly.pdbx_strand_id
1 'polypeptide(L)'
;HMDHVGGLPHLLWNLRKICTLSPENQEAMQGRTIEVHMPDLSVYAGVRAMLLASEGHYDTVFRLEPHMLRDGAAFHRDGITFTAFHNLHLGVPAPGTSWKSYSFLLEAEGKKVLFSGDFRDLSELLSHMKGADLVFLETGHHRAASLCWELKNSGIRTGKLVFYHHGVEILQDFSGELQAARAILGDQVEFADDGSVYQL
;
A
#
# COMPACT_ATOMS: atom_id res chain seq x y z
N HIS A 1 10.89 2.83 -2.82
CA HIS A 1 11.31 3.99 -3.62
C HIS A 1 10.70 5.27 -3.07
N MET A 2 11.11 6.44 -3.63
CA MET A 2 10.69 7.75 -3.12
C MET A 2 9.19 8.03 -3.33
N ASP A 3 8.62 7.58 -4.40
CA ASP A 3 7.19 7.65 -4.74
C ASP A 3 6.27 6.92 -3.75
N HIS A 4 6.79 5.93 -3.03
CA HIS A 4 6.04 5.22 -1.97
C HIS A 4 6.15 5.86 -0.57
N VAL A 5 7.14 6.71 -0.33
CA VAL A 5 7.38 7.31 0.99
C VAL A 5 7.35 8.84 0.97
N GLY A 6 7.46 9.46 -0.21
CA GLY A 6 7.54 10.92 -0.36
C GLY A 6 6.31 11.68 0.13
N GLY A 7 5.14 11.03 0.20
CA GLY A 7 3.93 11.63 0.76
C GLY A 7 3.89 11.71 2.30
N LEU A 8 4.70 10.92 3.00
CA LEU A 8 4.66 10.83 4.46
C LEU A 8 4.97 12.15 5.17
N PRO A 9 5.99 12.95 4.78
CA PRO A 9 6.22 14.26 5.40
C PRO A 9 4.99 15.16 5.30
N HIS A 10 4.34 15.22 4.13
CA HIS A 10 3.14 16.02 3.92
C HIS A 10 1.95 15.52 4.75
N LEU A 11 1.75 14.21 4.83
CA LEU A 11 0.70 13.63 5.66
C LEU A 11 0.87 14.03 7.12
N LEU A 12 2.06 13.85 7.68
CA LEU A 12 2.35 14.18 9.07
C LEU A 12 2.23 15.69 9.33
N TRP A 13 2.71 16.51 8.39
CA TRP A 13 2.55 17.95 8.46
C TRP A 13 1.08 18.37 8.46
N ASN A 14 0.26 17.82 7.57
CA ASN A 14 -1.18 18.09 7.49
C ASN A 14 -1.90 17.68 8.77
N LEU A 15 -1.61 16.50 9.33
CA LEU A 15 -2.20 16.05 10.59
C LEU A 15 -1.91 17.04 11.72
N ARG A 16 -0.66 17.52 11.83
CA ARG A 16 -0.31 18.56 12.80
C ARG A 16 -1.10 19.86 12.55
N LYS A 17 -1.18 20.32 11.28
CA LYS A 17 -1.90 21.57 10.92
C LYS A 17 -3.39 21.47 11.23
N ILE A 18 -4.05 20.38 10.88
CA ILE A 18 -5.46 20.14 11.17
C ILE A 18 -5.72 20.22 12.68
N CYS A 19 -4.88 19.60 13.52
CA CYS A 19 -4.99 19.69 14.96
C CYS A 19 -4.72 21.11 15.51
N THR A 20 -3.84 21.87 14.86
CA THR A 20 -3.54 23.25 15.28
C THR A 20 -4.67 24.22 14.93
N LEU A 21 -5.37 24.00 13.80
CA LEU A 21 -6.38 24.92 13.26
C LEU A 21 -7.80 24.62 13.75
N SER A 22 -8.06 23.43 14.28
CA SER A 22 -9.38 23.00 14.76
C SER A 22 -9.31 22.48 16.21
N PRO A 23 -9.93 23.17 17.17
CA PRO A 23 -10.00 22.68 18.55
C PRO A 23 -10.64 21.31 18.66
N GLU A 24 -11.64 20.99 17.84
CA GLU A 24 -12.30 19.68 17.78
C GLU A 24 -11.31 18.57 17.37
N ASN A 25 -10.53 18.81 16.32
CA ASN A 25 -9.51 17.86 15.88
C ASN A 25 -8.35 17.76 16.88
N GLN A 26 -8.01 18.86 17.54
CA GLN A 26 -7.03 18.86 18.62
C GLN A 26 -7.48 17.95 19.76
N GLU A 27 -8.70 18.11 20.23
CA GLU A 27 -9.30 17.29 21.31
C GLU A 27 -9.38 15.80 20.89
N ALA A 28 -9.85 15.53 19.66
CA ALA A 28 -9.97 14.18 19.13
C ALA A 28 -8.62 13.45 19.04
N MET A 29 -7.53 14.18 18.82
CA MET A 29 -6.17 13.62 18.66
C MET A 29 -5.31 13.72 19.92
N GLN A 30 -5.75 14.44 20.94
CA GLN A 30 -5.01 14.66 22.18
C GLN A 30 -4.59 13.34 22.84
N GLY A 31 -3.28 13.16 23.02
CA GLY A 31 -2.69 11.99 23.68
C GLY A 31 -2.77 10.68 22.88
N ARG A 32 -3.35 10.67 21.69
CA ARG A 32 -3.36 9.47 20.84
C ARG A 32 -1.97 9.14 20.34
N THR A 33 -1.75 7.86 20.03
CA THR A 33 -0.55 7.37 19.35
C THR A 33 -0.90 7.01 17.92
N ILE A 34 -0.12 7.50 16.97
CA ILE A 34 -0.15 7.08 15.57
C ILE A 34 1.07 6.20 15.33
N GLU A 35 0.82 4.94 15.04
CA GLU A 35 1.87 3.99 14.68
C GLU A 35 2.29 4.21 13.21
N VAL A 36 3.59 4.25 12.97
CA VAL A 36 4.17 4.42 11.62
C VAL A 36 5.03 3.21 11.32
N HIS A 37 4.49 2.28 10.55
CA HIS A 37 5.18 1.04 10.18
C HIS A 37 6.01 1.23 8.92
N MET A 38 7.31 0.99 9.00
CA MET A 38 8.25 1.21 7.90
C MET A 38 9.27 0.06 7.78
N PRO A 39 9.67 -0.30 6.56
CA PRO A 39 10.72 -1.30 6.35
C PRO A 39 12.08 -0.91 6.96
N ASP A 40 12.37 0.39 7.03
CA ASP A 40 13.63 0.94 7.52
C ASP A 40 13.36 2.21 8.32
N LEU A 41 13.66 2.20 9.61
CA LEU A 41 13.41 3.33 10.49
C LEU A 41 14.29 4.56 10.19
N SER A 42 15.35 4.39 9.39
CA SER A 42 16.15 5.54 8.92
C SER A 42 15.34 6.47 8.01
N VAL A 43 14.36 5.93 7.28
CA VAL A 43 13.43 6.73 6.46
C VAL A 43 12.56 7.61 7.37
N TYR A 44 12.03 7.06 8.47
CA TYR A 44 11.29 7.85 9.45
C TYR A 44 12.16 8.94 10.09
N ALA A 45 13.41 8.60 10.44
CA ALA A 45 14.35 9.58 10.98
C ALA A 45 14.60 10.72 9.97
N GLY A 46 14.75 10.41 8.69
CA GLY A 46 14.87 11.41 7.62
C GLY A 46 13.63 12.31 7.47
N VAL A 47 12.43 11.72 7.53
CA VAL A 47 11.16 12.48 7.52
C VAL A 47 11.08 13.43 8.73
N ARG A 48 11.42 12.95 9.92
CA ARG A 48 11.44 13.77 11.13
C ARG A 48 12.45 14.91 11.04
N ALA A 49 13.66 14.63 10.53
CA ALA A 49 14.68 15.66 10.33
C ALA A 49 14.21 16.74 9.34
N MET A 50 13.57 16.34 8.24
CA MET A 50 13.01 17.27 7.27
C MET A 50 11.94 18.17 7.89
N LEU A 51 10.99 17.61 8.65
CA LEU A 51 9.92 18.36 9.31
C LEU A 51 10.49 19.34 10.34
N LEU A 52 11.46 18.92 11.15
CA LEU A 52 12.11 19.78 12.13
C LEU A 52 12.90 20.93 11.47
N ALA A 53 13.63 20.63 10.41
CA ALA A 53 14.41 21.63 9.68
C ALA A 53 13.53 22.67 8.96
N SER A 54 12.41 22.23 8.39
CA SER A 54 11.50 23.10 7.63
C SER A 54 10.64 24.00 8.52
N GLU A 55 10.16 23.47 9.64
CA GLU A 55 9.21 24.15 10.55
C GLU A 55 9.89 24.80 11.77
N GLY A 56 11.17 24.54 12.00
CA GLY A 56 11.90 24.94 13.20
C GLY A 56 11.54 24.14 14.45
N HIS A 57 10.34 23.56 14.49
CA HIS A 57 9.85 22.66 15.54
C HIS A 57 8.76 21.74 14.98
N TYR A 58 8.52 20.63 15.61
CA TYR A 58 7.46 19.70 15.23
C TYR A 58 6.79 19.11 16.47
N ASP A 59 6.05 19.98 17.18
CA ASP A 59 5.25 19.58 18.33
C ASP A 59 3.85 19.20 17.90
N THR A 60 3.33 18.12 18.43
CA THR A 60 2.00 17.58 18.14
C THR A 60 1.27 17.21 19.42
N VAL A 61 -0.05 17.25 19.38
CA VAL A 61 -0.91 16.78 20.47
C VAL A 61 -1.00 15.26 20.54
N PHE A 62 -0.55 14.59 19.49
CA PHE A 62 -0.44 13.13 19.39
C PHE A 62 1.03 12.69 19.38
N ARG A 63 1.27 11.41 19.66
CA ARG A 63 2.59 10.80 19.53
C ARG A 63 2.71 10.06 18.19
N LEU A 64 3.91 10.11 17.61
CA LEU A 64 4.31 9.26 16.50
C LEU A 64 5.18 8.14 17.02
N GLU A 65 4.79 6.91 16.79
CA GLU A 65 5.53 5.72 17.23
C GLU A 65 5.98 4.91 16.01
N PRO A 66 7.26 4.95 15.66
CA PRO A 66 7.77 4.21 14.52
C PRO A 66 7.99 2.74 14.87
N HIS A 67 7.51 1.87 14.00
CA HIS A 67 7.67 0.43 14.08
C HIS A 67 8.37 -0.11 12.84
N MET A 68 9.33 -1.02 13.04
CA MET A 68 9.95 -1.72 11.91
C MET A 68 8.98 -2.76 11.35
N LEU A 69 8.67 -2.62 10.07
CA LEU A 69 7.84 -3.58 9.35
C LEU A 69 8.59 -4.90 9.20
N ARG A 70 7.88 -6.00 9.45
CA ARG A 70 8.37 -7.38 9.31
C ARG A 70 7.25 -8.25 8.77
N ASP A 71 7.59 -9.44 8.29
CA ASP A 71 6.59 -10.43 7.92
C ASP A 71 5.71 -10.79 9.11
N GLY A 72 4.43 -10.90 8.84
CA GLY A 72 3.39 -11.23 9.81
C GLY A 72 2.44 -10.07 10.09
N ALA A 73 1.64 -10.19 11.14
CA ALA A 73 0.67 -9.18 11.53
C ALA A 73 1.39 -7.90 11.99
N ALA A 74 1.31 -6.86 11.17
CA ALA A 74 1.82 -5.54 11.49
C ALA A 74 0.83 -4.77 12.39
N PHE A 75 -0.47 -5.08 12.27
CA PHE A 75 -1.54 -4.45 13.04
C PHE A 75 -2.68 -5.45 13.28
N HIS A 76 -3.20 -5.47 14.51
CA HIS A 76 -4.42 -6.21 14.84
C HIS A 76 -5.19 -5.46 15.92
N ARG A 77 -6.34 -4.87 15.55
CA ARG A 77 -7.21 -4.13 16.47
C ARG A 77 -8.62 -4.04 15.90
N ASP A 78 -9.62 -4.11 16.77
CA ASP A 78 -11.04 -3.87 16.44
C ASP A 78 -11.57 -4.75 15.29
N GLY A 79 -11.09 -6.01 15.20
CA GLY A 79 -11.49 -6.94 14.15
C GLY A 79 -10.80 -6.72 12.81
N ILE A 80 -9.86 -5.78 12.74
CA ILE A 80 -9.04 -5.51 11.56
C ILE A 80 -7.66 -6.14 11.76
N THR A 81 -7.23 -6.96 10.81
CA THR A 81 -5.87 -7.50 10.74
C THR A 81 -5.18 -6.98 9.49
N PHE A 82 -4.00 -6.44 9.66
CA PHE A 82 -3.15 -5.98 8.57
C PHE A 82 -1.83 -6.76 8.61
N THR A 83 -1.64 -7.63 7.63
CA THR A 83 -0.47 -8.49 7.53
C THR A 83 0.46 -7.98 6.44
N ALA A 84 1.74 -7.84 6.76
CA ALA A 84 2.78 -7.51 5.79
C ALA A 84 3.55 -8.79 5.42
N PHE A 85 3.99 -8.90 4.19
CA PHE A 85 4.92 -9.93 3.75
C PHE A 85 5.87 -9.34 2.72
N HIS A 86 7.16 -9.66 2.86
CA HIS A 86 8.15 -9.16 1.92
C HIS A 86 7.93 -9.72 0.53
N ASN A 87 8.36 -8.97 -0.47
CA ASN A 87 8.42 -9.41 -1.85
C ASN A 87 9.80 -9.14 -2.45
N LEU A 88 10.03 -9.63 -3.66
CA LEU A 88 11.34 -9.60 -4.31
C LEU A 88 11.57 -8.39 -5.23
N HIS A 89 10.70 -7.38 -5.19
CA HIS A 89 10.85 -6.21 -6.07
C HIS A 89 12.25 -5.60 -6.01
N LEU A 90 12.79 -5.40 -4.80
CA LEU A 90 14.15 -4.89 -4.59
C LEU A 90 15.21 -6.01 -4.43
N GLY A 91 14.85 -7.25 -4.75
CA GLY A 91 15.71 -8.41 -4.59
C GLY A 91 15.90 -8.84 -3.14
N VAL A 92 16.75 -9.85 -2.94
CA VAL A 92 17.10 -10.35 -1.61
C VAL A 92 18.06 -9.37 -0.95
N PRO A 93 17.77 -8.89 0.27
CA PRO A 93 18.65 -7.96 0.97
C PRO A 93 19.98 -8.63 1.35
N ALA A 94 21.02 -7.81 1.50
CA ALA A 94 22.30 -8.29 2.01
C ALA A 94 22.14 -8.86 3.43
N PRO A 95 22.96 -9.85 3.82
CA PRO A 95 22.91 -10.42 5.18
C PRO A 95 22.96 -9.34 6.26
N GLY A 96 22.03 -9.39 7.21
CA GLY A 96 21.91 -8.43 8.30
C GLY A 96 21.17 -7.13 7.98
N THR A 97 20.66 -6.98 6.75
CA THR A 97 19.79 -5.85 6.37
C THR A 97 18.33 -6.27 6.25
N SER A 98 17.42 -5.31 6.42
CA SER A 98 15.98 -5.54 6.37
C SER A 98 15.47 -5.63 4.92
N TRP A 99 14.40 -6.39 4.72
CA TRP A 99 13.57 -6.29 3.52
C TRP A 99 13.04 -4.86 3.39
N LYS A 100 12.96 -4.35 2.16
CA LYS A 100 12.53 -2.97 1.89
C LYS A 100 11.28 -2.88 1.02
N SER A 101 10.84 -3.98 0.44
CA SER A 101 9.63 -4.06 -0.36
C SER A 101 8.66 -5.08 0.25
N TYR A 102 7.39 -4.65 0.38
CA TYR A 102 6.35 -5.42 1.03
C TYR A 102 5.04 -5.35 0.24
N SER A 103 4.31 -6.45 0.33
CA SER A 103 2.91 -6.55 -0.04
C SER A 103 2.08 -6.68 1.24
N PHE A 104 0.78 -6.41 1.16
CA PHE A 104 -0.07 -6.31 2.35
C PHE A 104 -1.39 -7.03 2.15
N LEU A 105 -1.84 -7.69 3.22
CA LEU A 105 -3.14 -8.31 3.31
C LEU A 105 -3.94 -7.65 4.42
N LEU A 106 -5.10 -7.11 4.08
CA LEU A 106 -6.08 -6.57 5.00
C LEU A 106 -7.23 -7.55 5.15
N GLU A 107 -7.55 -7.91 6.38
CA GLU A 107 -8.69 -8.76 6.72
C GLU A 107 -9.58 -8.03 7.74
N ALA A 108 -10.86 -7.86 7.40
CA ALA A 108 -11.85 -7.23 8.24
C ALA A 108 -13.25 -7.76 7.88
N GLU A 109 -14.11 -7.97 8.86
CA GLU A 109 -15.50 -8.39 8.66
C GLU A 109 -15.67 -9.61 7.74
N GLY A 110 -14.72 -10.54 7.78
CA GLY A 110 -14.70 -11.74 6.93
C GLY A 110 -14.32 -11.46 5.48
N LYS A 111 -13.93 -10.24 5.13
CA LYS A 111 -13.42 -9.84 3.82
C LYS A 111 -11.91 -9.82 3.81
N LYS A 112 -11.35 -10.05 2.62
CA LYS A 112 -9.91 -10.14 2.41
C LYS A 112 -9.49 -9.26 1.23
N VAL A 113 -8.62 -8.30 1.48
CA VAL A 113 -8.09 -7.36 0.48
C VAL A 113 -6.58 -7.48 0.40
N LEU A 114 -6.06 -7.70 -0.79
CA LEU A 114 -4.63 -7.75 -1.06
C LEU A 114 -4.18 -6.46 -1.75
N PHE A 115 -3.07 -5.90 -1.27
CA PHE A 115 -2.31 -4.84 -1.94
C PHE A 115 -0.94 -5.38 -2.32
N SER A 116 -0.62 -5.37 -3.61
CA SER A 116 0.65 -5.92 -4.08
C SER A 116 1.88 -5.13 -3.61
N GLY A 117 1.75 -3.81 -3.44
CA GLY A 117 2.94 -2.95 -3.53
C GLY A 117 3.63 -3.18 -4.87
N ASP A 118 4.83 -2.66 -5.06
CA ASP A 118 5.67 -3.06 -6.17
C ASP A 118 6.20 -4.47 -5.91
N PHE A 119 6.11 -5.36 -6.88
CA PHE A 119 6.51 -6.76 -6.76
C PHE A 119 7.32 -7.19 -7.98
N ARG A 120 8.05 -8.29 -7.89
CA ARG A 120 8.86 -8.81 -8.99
C ARG A 120 8.09 -9.75 -9.91
N ASP A 121 7.30 -10.65 -9.32
CA ASP A 121 6.66 -11.75 -10.02
C ASP A 121 5.32 -12.09 -9.38
N LEU A 122 4.29 -12.34 -10.19
CA LEU A 122 2.95 -12.65 -9.69
C LEU A 122 2.93 -13.91 -8.81
N SER A 123 3.84 -14.84 -9.04
CA SER A 123 3.95 -16.09 -8.25
C SER A 123 4.17 -15.84 -6.76
N GLU A 124 4.79 -14.71 -6.39
CA GLU A 124 4.99 -14.30 -4.98
C GLU A 124 3.66 -14.02 -4.27
N LEU A 125 2.64 -13.61 -5.01
CA LEU A 125 1.36 -13.16 -4.49
C LEU A 125 0.27 -14.24 -4.54
N LEU A 126 0.40 -15.25 -5.38
CA LEU A 126 -0.68 -16.20 -5.69
C LEU A 126 -1.29 -16.87 -4.45
N SER A 127 -0.47 -17.25 -3.47
CA SER A 127 -0.96 -17.86 -2.22
C SER A 127 -1.83 -16.90 -1.41
N HIS A 128 -1.51 -15.63 -1.43
CA HIS A 128 -2.22 -14.55 -0.72
C HIS A 128 -3.44 -14.06 -1.50
N MET A 129 -3.42 -14.16 -2.84
CA MET A 129 -4.55 -13.84 -3.71
C MET A 129 -5.69 -14.85 -3.59
N LYS A 130 -5.37 -16.12 -3.26
CA LYS A 130 -6.38 -17.18 -3.18
C LYS A 130 -7.50 -16.81 -2.21
N GLY A 131 -8.72 -16.70 -2.76
CA GLY A 131 -9.92 -16.37 -1.99
C GLY A 131 -9.97 -14.91 -1.49
N ALA A 132 -9.12 -14.02 -1.98
CA ALA A 132 -9.25 -12.60 -1.70
C ALA A 132 -10.51 -12.05 -2.42
N ASP A 133 -11.28 -11.21 -1.72
CA ASP A 133 -12.46 -10.55 -2.28
C ASP A 133 -12.06 -9.43 -3.24
N LEU A 134 -10.96 -8.75 -2.94
CA LEU A 134 -10.41 -7.65 -3.74
C LEU A 134 -8.88 -7.73 -3.77
N VAL A 135 -8.32 -7.58 -4.95
CA VAL A 135 -6.87 -7.59 -5.15
C VAL A 135 -6.46 -6.34 -5.90
N PHE A 136 -5.61 -5.53 -5.29
CA PHE A 136 -4.93 -4.42 -5.93
C PHE A 136 -3.56 -4.86 -6.44
N LEU A 137 -3.34 -4.82 -7.76
CA LEU A 137 -2.06 -5.12 -8.40
C LEU A 137 -1.49 -3.87 -9.09
N GLU A 138 -0.20 -3.64 -8.88
CA GLU A 138 0.51 -2.56 -9.54
C GLU A 138 0.74 -2.86 -11.02
N THR A 139 0.78 -1.83 -11.83
CA THR A 139 1.11 -1.88 -13.27
C THR A 139 2.19 -0.89 -13.67
N GLY A 140 2.94 -0.36 -12.72
CA GLY A 140 4.12 0.45 -13.00
C GLY A 140 5.26 -0.34 -13.63
N HIS A 141 5.34 -1.64 -13.28
CA HIS A 141 6.39 -2.55 -13.73
C HIS A 141 5.85 -3.71 -14.58
N HIS A 142 4.54 -3.88 -14.66
CA HIS A 142 3.87 -5.00 -15.31
C HIS A 142 2.78 -4.56 -16.27
N ARG A 143 2.56 -5.32 -17.33
CA ARG A 143 1.39 -5.13 -18.21
C ARG A 143 0.19 -5.83 -17.63
N ALA A 144 -0.94 -5.13 -17.55
CA ALA A 144 -2.19 -5.65 -16.99
C ALA A 144 -2.65 -6.95 -17.68
N ALA A 145 -2.60 -7.00 -19.01
CA ALA A 145 -2.98 -8.19 -19.78
C ALA A 145 -2.06 -9.39 -19.46
N SER A 146 -0.75 -9.18 -19.25
CA SER A 146 0.17 -10.25 -18.88
C SER A 146 -0.18 -10.83 -17.50
N LEU A 147 -0.40 -9.97 -16.50
CA LEU A 147 -0.82 -10.40 -15.17
C LEU A 147 -2.16 -11.15 -15.19
N CYS A 148 -3.12 -10.70 -16.03
CA CYS A 148 -4.38 -11.41 -16.22
C CYS A 148 -4.17 -12.82 -16.81
N TRP A 149 -3.26 -12.98 -17.78
CA TRP A 149 -2.91 -14.28 -18.33
C TRP A 149 -2.24 -15.20 -17.31
N GLU A 150 -1.30 -14.68 -16.54
CA GLU A 150 -0.63 -15.43 -15.48
C GLU A 150 -1.62 -15.89 -14.42
N LEU A 151 -2.49 -15.01 -13.95
CA LEU A 151 -3.54 -15.34 -12.97
C LEU A 151 -4.49 -16.42 -13.52
N LYS A 152 -4.96 -16.27 -14.76
CA LYS A 152 -5.81 -17.25 -15.41
C LYS A 152 -5.16 -18.62 -15.49
N ASN A 153 -3.89 -18.69 -15.87
CA ASN A 153 -3.13 -19.92 -16.01
C ASN A 153 -2.76 -20.57 -14.66
N SER A 154 -2.66 -19.77 -13.60
CA SER A 154 -2.40 -20.28 -12.25
C SER A 154 -3.55 -21.11 -11.67
N GLY A 155 -4.77 -20.93 -12.20
CA GLY A 155 -5.98 -21.56 -11.67
C GLY A 155 -6.44 -20.98 -10.32
N ILE A 156 -5.77 -19.97 -9.80
CA ILE A 156 -6.17 -19.28 -8.58
C ILE A 156 -7.42 -18.44 -8.85
N ARG A 157 -8.38 -18.55 -7.92
CA ARG A 157 -9.60 -17.74 -7.97
C ARG A 157 -9.50 -16.63 -6.92
N THR A 158 -9.85 -15.43 -7.34
CA THR A 158 -9.96 -14.22 -6.52
C THR A 158 -11.26 -13.50 -6.89
N GLY A 159 -11.68 -12.57 -6.07
CA GLY A 159 -12.78 -11.66 -6.39
C GLY A 159 -12.37 -10.62 -7.43
N LYS A 160 -12.68 -9.36 -7.19
CA LYS A 160 -12.34 -8.26 -8.10
C LYS A 160 -10.83 -8.05 -8.17
N LEU A 161 -10.31 -7.81 -9.37
CA LEU A 161 -8.93 -7.44 -9.64
C LEU A 161 -8.89 -5.98 -10.08
N VAL A 162 -8.21 -5.16 -9.31
CA VAL A 162 -8.05 -3.73 -9.54
C VAL A 162 -6.58 -3.41 -9.79
N PHE A 163 -6.29 -2.85 -10.94
CA PHE A 163 -4.95 -2.37 -11.24
C PHE A 163 -4.78 -0.92 -10.76
N TYR A 164 -3.64 -0.61 -10.18
CA TYR A 164 -3.25 0.72 -9.70
C TYR A 164 -1.76 0.97 -9.95
N HIS A 165 -1.22 2.11 -9.53
CA HIS A 165 0.19 2.49 -9.75
C HIS A 165 0.56 2.30 -11.23
N HIS A 166 -0.17 3.02 -12.10
CA HIS A 166 -0.14 2.79 -13.53
C HIS A 166 1.18 3.19 -14.19
N GLY A 167 1.72 2.28 -15.00
CA GLY A 167 2.85 2.54 -15.88
C GLY A 167 2.45 3.31 -17.15
N VAL A 168 3.47 3.61 -17.95
CA VAL A 168 3.34 4.45 -19.14
C VAL A 168 2.32 3.93 -20.14
N GLU A 169 2.19 2.63 -20.29
CA GLU A 169 1.26 1.98 -21.23
C GLU A 169 -0.20 2.33 -20.91
N ILE A 170 -0.58 2.19 -19.65
CA ILE A 170 -1.95 2.50 -19.20
C ILE A 170 -2.20 4.01 -19.25
N LEU A 171 -1.21 4.83 -18.87
CA LEU A 171 -1.33 6.28 -18.93
C LEU A 171 -1.48 6.81 -20.36
N GLN A 172 -0.94 6.10 -21.36
CA GLN A 172 -1.07 6.46 -22.78
C GLN A 172 -2.35 5.93 -23.42
N ASP A 173 -2.81 4.74 -23.03
CA ASP A 173 -4.01 4.10 -23.58
C ASP A 173 -4.80 3.33 -22.52
N PHE A 174 -5.40 4.07 -21.60
CA PHE A 174 -6.20 3.51 -20.50
C PHE A 174 -7.31 2.58 -20.99
N SER A 175 -8.04 2.99 -22.04
CA SER A 175 -9.18 2.23 -22.55
C SER A 175 -8.76 0.96 -23.27
N GLY A 176 -7.72 1.02 -24.07
CA GLY A 176 -7.21 -0.13 -24.82
C GLY A 176 -6.59 -1.18 -23.89
N GLU A 177 -5.78 -0.77 -22.91
CA GLU A 177 -5.18 -1.68 -21.93
C GLU A 177 -6.26 -2.32 -21.03
N LEU A 178 -7.30 -1.58 -20.62
CA LEU A 178 -8.43 -2.12 -19.87
C LEU A 178 -9.20 -3.15 -20.71
N GLN A 179 -9.48 -2.85 -21.96
CA GLN A 179 -10.16 -3.78 -22.88
C GLN A 179 -9.34 -5.07 -23.08
N ALA A 180 -8.02 -4.95 -23.25
CA ALA A 180 -7.11 -6.10 -23.39
C ALA A 180 -7.13 -6.98 -22.13
N ALA A 181 -7.09 -6.39 -20.95
CA ALA A 181 -7.16 -7.12 -19.68
C ALA A 181 -8.54 -7.79 -19.50
N ARG A 182 -9.63 -7.10 -19.81
CA ARG A 182 -11.00 -7.63 -19.73
C ARG A 182 -11.28 -8.74 -20.76
N ALA A 183 -10.62 -8.75 -21.90
CA ALA A 183 -10.70 -9.84 -22.84
C ALA A 183 -10.22 -11.19 -22.26
N ILE A 184 -9.40 -11.16 -21.19
CA ILE A 184 -8.84 -12.34 -20.54
C ILE A 184 -9.66 -12.78 -19.33
N LEU A 185 -10.03 -11.84 -18.44
CA LEU A 185 -10.71 -12.13 -17.16
C LEU A 185 -12.10 -11.48 -17.02
N GLY A 186 -12.60 -10.81 -18.06
CA GLY A 186 -13.95 -10.23 -18.08
C GLY A 186 -14.09 -9.03 -17.11
N ASP A 187 -15.31 -8.86 -16.61
CA ASP A 187 -15.71 -7.74 -15.75
C ASP A 187 -15.10 -7.80 -14.33
N GLN A 188 -14.37 -8.87 -14.03
CA GLN A 188 -13.58 -8.97 -12.79
C GLN A 188 -12.50 -7.91 -12.74
N VAL A 189 -12.05 -7.36 -13.89
CA VAL A 189 -10.95 -6.41 -14.02
C VAL A 189 -11.43 -4.97 -14.04
N GLU A 190 -10.79 -4.16 -13.20
CA GLU A 190 -10.94 -2.70 -13.20
C GLU A 190 -9.55 -2.03 -13.13
N PHE A 191 -9.49 -0.78 -13.61
CA PHE A 191 -8.35 0.11 -13.39
C PHE A 191 -8.79 1.20 -12.43
N ALA A 192 -8.00 1.40 -11.36
CA ALA A 192 -8.25 2.47 -10.40
C ALA A 192 -7.89 3.83 -11.01
N ASP A 193 -8.63 4.84 -10.60
CA ASP A 193 -8.33 6.25 -10.84
C ASP A 193 -8.37 6.98 -9.49
N ASP A 194 -7.84 8.19 -9.46
CA ASP A 194 -7.85 9.01 -8.24
C ASP A 194 -9.28 9.22 -7.73
N GLY A 195 -9.51 8.90 -6.47
CA GLY A 195 -10.84 8.98 -5.87
C GLY A 195 -11.74 7.76 -6.09
N SER A 196 -11.26 6.69 -6.75
CA SER A 196 -12.03 5.44 -6.87
C SER A 196 -12.39 4.86 -5.50
N VAL A 197 -13.64 4.39 -5.36
CA VAL A 197 -14.17 3.79 -4.13
C VAL A 197 -14.67 2.39 -4.42
N TYR A 198 -14.25 1.43 -3.61
CA TYR A 198 -14.64 0.02 -3.73
C TYR A 198 -15.40 -0.42 -2.48
N GLN A 199 -16.56 -1.04 -2.68
CA GLN A 199 -17.36 -1.65 -1.61
C GLN A 199 -17.26 -3.17 -1.70
N LEU A 200 -17.18 -3.86 -0.53
CA LEU A 200 -17.00 -5.31 -0.40
C LEU A 200 -18.17 -5.97 0.34
#